data_545fc94bafc62146dc09eb2eed68f476
#
_entry.id   545fc94bafc62146dc09eb2eed68f476
#
_cell.length_a   1.000
_cell.length_b   1.000
_cell.length_c   1.000
_cell.angle_alpha   90.00
_cell.angle_beta   90.00
_cell.angle_gamma   90.00
#
_symmetry.space_group_name_H-M   'P 1'
#
loop_
_entity.id
_entity.type
_entity.pdbx_description
1 polymer ?
#
loop_
_entity_poly.entity_id
_entity_poly.type
_entity_poly.pdbx_seq_one_letter_code
_entity_poly.pdbx_strand_id
1 'polypeptide(L)'
;MLEITVERNEGYVLCRPSGELDAYTVAQFREAVAGLADERFILVDLSYVPFMDSAGLGALIGGIRRARENDGDVAVACDRPSLIRLLHTTGFDRIVPVRETIEEAVLALGDPDAV
;
A
#
# COMPACT_ATOMS: atom_id res chain seq x y z
N MET A 1 9.43 -0.28 16.08
CA MET A 1 9.96 0.78 15.21
C MET A 1 9.61 0.47 13.76
N LEU A 2 9.27 1.47 12.98
CA LEU A 2 8.92 1.30 11.57
C LEU A 2 10.11 1.63 10.69
N GLU A 3 10.42 0.73 9.77
CA GLU A 3 11.41 0.98 8.72
C GLU A 3 10.70 0.91 7.37
N ILE A 4 11.08 1.78 6.45
CA ILE A 4 10.45 1.82 5.14
C ILE A 4 11.53 1.71 4.06
N THR A 5 11.37 0.72 3.20
CA THR A 5 12.24 0.49 2.06
C THR A 5 11.49 0.90 0.79
N VAL A 6 12.16 1.63 -0.08
CA VAL A 6 11.61 2.04 -1.37
C VAL A 6 12.53 1.50 -2.46
N GLU A 7 11.96 0.76 -3.41
CA GLU A 7 12.70 0.23 -4.55
C GLU A 7 12.03 0.71 -5.84
N ARG A 8 12.82 1.35 -6.69
CA ARG A 8 12.32 1.79 -8.00
C ARG A 8 12.51 0.68 -9.02
N ASN A 9 11.41 0.26 -9.63
CA ASN A 9 11.41 -0.78 -10.65
C ASN A 9 10.85 -0.20 -11.96
N GLU A 10 11.00 -0.96 -13.03
CA GLU A 10 10.45 -0.55 -14.31
C GLU A 10 8.92 -0.61 -14.24
N GLY A 11 8.30 0.55 -14.41
CA GLY A 11 6.85 0.67 -14.44
C GLY A 11 6.17 0.87 -13.09
N TYR A 12 6.88 0.73 -11.97
CA TYR A 12 6.28 0.95 -10.64
C TYR A 12 7.36 1.17 -9.58
N VAL A 13 6.93 1.68 -8.44
CA VAL A 13 7.77 1.83 -7.26
C VAL A 13 7.22 0.94 -6.16
N LEU A 14 8.09 0.15 -5.54
CA LEU A 14 7.75 -0.69 -4.41
C LEU A 14 8.01 0.10 -3.12
N CYS A 15 7.00 0.18 -2.25
CA CYS A 15 7.12 0.77 -0.92
C CYS A 15 6.84 -0.34 0.09
N ARG A 16 7.84 -0.67 0.89
CA ARG A 16 7.74 -1.78 1.86
C ARG A 16 7.95 -1.28 3.28
N PRO A 17 6.89 -1.05 4.05
CA PRO A 17 7.03 -0.80 5.47
C PRO A 17 7.30 -2.10 6.22
N SER A 18 8.15 -2.04 7.22
CA SER A 18 8.47 -3.17 8.09
C SER A 18 8.33 -2.72 9.54
N GLY A 19 7.38 -3.32 10.25
CA GLY A 19 7.03 -2.94 11.60
C GLY A 19 5.57 -2.59 11.73
N GLU A 20 5.15 -2.21 12.93
CA GLU A 20 3.77 -1.84 13.19
C GLU A 20 3.41 -0.52 12.50
N LEU A 21 2.22 -0.48 11.92
CA LEU A 21 1.70 0.70 11.23
C LEU A 21 0.50 1.23 12.03
N ASP A 22 0.78 2.09 12.98
CA ASP A 22 -0.19 2.57 13.97
C ASP A 22 -0.10 4.08 14.16
N ALA A 23 -0.85 4.60 15.13
CA ALA A 23 -0.89 6.04 15.40
C ALA A 23 0.48 6.63 15.73
N TYR A 24 1.42 5.84 16.26
CA TYR A 24 2.75 6.32 16.62
C TYR A 24 3.71 6.37 15.43
N THR A 25 3.51 5.53 14.43
CA THR A 25 4.42 5.40 13.29
C THR A 25 3.85 5.97 12.00
N VAL A 26 2.54 6.26 11.97
CA VAL A 26 1.85 6.62 10.73
C VAL A 26 2.42 7.86 10.06
N ALA A 27 2.93 8.82 10.82
CA ALA A 27 3.51 10.04 10.25
C ALA A 27 4.71 9.71 9.37
N GLN A 28 5.53 8.75 9.78
CA GLN A 28 6.69 8.31 9.01
C GLN A 28 6.25 7.65 7.69
N PHE A 29 5.21 6.84 7.74
CA PHE A 29 4.68 6.20 6.55
C PHE A 29 4.06 7.23 5.59
N ARG A 30 3.30 8.19 6.13
CA ARG A 30 2.71 9.27 5.31
C ARG A 30 3.80 10.09 4.59
N GLU A 31 4.88 10.37 5.30
CA GLU A 31 5.99 11.12 4.72
C GLU A 31 6.66 10.34 3.59
N ALA A 32 6.86 9.03 3.78
CA ALA A 32 7.45 8.19 2.74
C ALA A 32 6.56 8.13 1.49
N VAL A 33 5.25 7.96 1.68
CA VAL A 33 4.31 7.91 0.56
C VAL A 33 4.20 9.27 -0.12
N ALA A 34 4.25 10.36 0.64
CA ALA A 34 4.25 11.71 0.07
C ALA A 34 5.47 11.94 -0.83
N GLY A 35 6.62 11.35 -0.47
CA GLY A 35 7.82 11.40 -1.30
C GLY A 35 7.68 10.66 -2.62
N LEU A 36 6.66 9.83 -2.79
CA LEU A 36 6.38 9.09 -4.02
C LEU A 36 5.24 9.71 -4.82
N ALA A 37 4.84 10.94 -4.52
CA ALA A 37 3.68 11.58 -5.14
C ALA A 37 3.80 11.72 -6.65
N ASP A 38 5.02 11.81 -7.18
CA ASP A 38 5.26 11.94 -8.62
C ASP A 38 5.30 10.58 -9.34
N GLU A 39 5.28 9.49 -8.59
CA GLU A 39 5.29 8.16 -9.18
C GLU A 39 3.88 7.77 -9.61
N ARG A 40 3.77 7.23 -10.83
CA ARG A 40 2.46 6.88 -11.37
C ARG A 40 1.88 5.63 -10.71
N PHE A 41 2.68 4.58 -10.57
CA PHE A 41 2.22 3.32 -10.00
C PHE A 41 3.03 2.95 -8.77
N ILE A 42 2.35 2.73 -7.66
CA ILE A 42 2.97 2.39 -6.38
C ILE A 42 2.42 1.05 -5.92
N LEU A 43 3.32 0.13 -5.59
CA LEU A 43 2.96 -1.13 -4.97
C LEU A 43 3.38 -1.08 -3.51
N VAL A 44 2.43 -1.23 -2.60
CA VAL A 44 2.71 -1.26 -1.16
C VAL A 44 2.74 -2.71 -0.71
N ASP A 45 3.87 -3.15 -0.20
CA ASP A 45 4.03 -4.50 0.32
C ASP A 45 3.86 -4.47 1.85
N LEU A 46 2.77 -5.05 2.32
CA LEU A 46 2.43 -5.10 3.74
C LEU A 46 2.82 -6.43 4.41
N SER A 47 3.57 -7.29 3.71
CA SER A 47 3.93 -8.61 4.22
C SER A 47 4.82 -8.55 5.47
N TYR A 48 5.47 -7.43 5.72
CA TYR A 48 6.34 -7.23 6.89
C TYR A 48 5.70 -6.34 7.95
N VAL A 49 4.40 -6.11 7.86
CA VAL A 49 3.62 -5.35 8.85
C VAL A 49 2.82 -6.31 9.71
N PRO A 50 3.21 -6.53 10.97
CA PRO A 50 2.50 -7.48 11.83
C PRO A 50 1.17 -6.95 12.36
N PHE A 51 1.01 -5.63 12.37
CA PHE A 51 -0.18 -4.98 12.92
C PHE A 51 -0.43 -3.64 12.23
N MET A 52 -1.69 -3.37 11.94
CA MET A 52 -2.12 -2.08 11.40
C MET A 52 -3.44 -1.69 12.04
N ASP A 53 -3.54 -0.44 12.48
CA ASP A 53 -4.78 0.12 13.01
C ASP A 53 -5.44 1.07 12.01
N SER A 54 -6.49 1.76 12.44
CA SER A 54 -7.23 2.68 11.57
C SER A 54 -6.38 3.85 11.07
N ALA A 55 -5.37 4.28 11.85
CA ALA A 55 -4.48 5.35 11.41
C ALA A 55 -3.63 4.89 10.22
N GLY A 56 -3.10 3.66 10.28
CA GLY A 56 -2.35 3.08 9.17
C GLY A 56 -3.22 2.91 7.93
N LEU A 57 -4.43 2.40 8.12
CA LEU A 57 -5.38 2.24 7.01
C LEU A 57 -5.71 3.59 6.37
N GLY A 58 -5.92 4.63 7.19
CA GLY A 58 -6.18 5.98 6.68
C GLY A 58 -5.03 6.53 5.87
N ALA A 59 -3.81 6.25 6.28
CA ALA A 59 -2.62 6.68 5.54
C ALA A 59 -2.52 5.98 4.18
N LEU A 60 -2.86 4.69 4.11
CA LEU A 60 -2.93 3.96 2.84
C LEU A 60 -3.96 4.59 1.91
N ILE A 61 -5.15 4.88 2.42
CA ILE A 61 -6.22 5.48 1.63
C ILE A 61 -5.81 6.85 1.11
N GLY A 62 -5.13 7.65 1.96
CA GLY A 62 -4.61 8.96 1.55
C GLY A 62 -3.59 8.85 0.42
N GLY A 63 -2.73 7.84 0.48
CA GLY A 63 -1.75 7.57 -0.58
C GLY A 63 -2.41 7.19 -1.90
N ILE A 64 -3.47 6.39 -1.84
CA ILE A 64 -4.23 5.99 -3.03
C ILE A 64 -4.87 7.22 -3.68
N ARG A 65 -5.50 8.07 -2.88
CA ARG A 65 -6.14 9.29 -3.38
C ARG A 65 -5.13 10.17 -4.10
N ARG A 66 -3.97 10.34 -3.51
CA ARG A 66 -2.92 11.18 -4.08
C ARG A 66 -2.38 10.61 -5.39
N ALA A 67 -2.17 9.29 -5.46
CA ALA A 67 -1.72 8.64 -6.69
C ALA A 67 -2.75 8.82 -7.80
N ARG A 68 -4.03 8.67 -7.48
CA ARG A 68 -5.10 8.82 -8.47
C ARG A 68 -5.26 10.25 -8.95
N GLU A 69 -4.98 11.24 -8.11
CA GLU A 69 -4.96 12.64 -8.51
C GLU A 69 -3.86 12.93 -9.55
N ASN A 70 -2.82 12.10 -9.57
CA ASN A 70 -1.71 12.19 -10.51
C ASN A 70 -1.80 11.15 -11.65
N ASP A 71 -3.00 10.68 -11.94
CA ASP A 71 -3.26 9.68 -12.99
C ASP A 71 -2.57 8.35 -12.76
N GLY A 72 -2.26 8.05 -11.50
CA GLY A 72 -1.65 6.80 -11.10
C GLY A 72 -2.60 5.91 -10.32
N ASP A 73 -2.05 4.86 -9.75
CA ASP A 73 -2.81 3.97 -8.88
C ASP A 73 -1.87 3.23 -7.93
N VAL A 74 -2.48 2.50 -7.00
CA VAL A 74 -1.79 1.72 -5.98
C VAL A 74 -2.34 0.30 -6.00
N ALA A 75 -1.46 -0.67 -5.78
CA ALA A 75 -1.86 -2.04 -5.47
C ALA A 75 -1.16 -2.46 -4.19
N VAL A 76 -1.71 -3.45 -3.51
CA VAL A 76 -1.20 -3.92 -2.22
C VAL A 76 -0.85 -5.40 -2.33
N ALA A 77 0.34 -5.75 -1.88
CA ALA A 77 0.76 -7.13 -1.68
C ALA A 77 0.73 -7.43 -0.18
N CYS A 78 0.07 -8.49 0.23
CA CYS A 78 -0.02 -8.89 1.63
C CYS A 78 -0.34 -10.37 1.74
N ASP A 79 0.49 -11.09 2.49
CA ASP A 79 0.28 -12.52 2.74
C ASP A 79 -0.07 -12.83 4.20
N ARG A 80 -0.38 -11.78 5.00
CA ARG A 80 -0.74 -11.96 6.41
C ARG A 80 -2.24 -12.06 6.57
N PRO A 81 -2.78 -13.20 7.04
CA PRO A 81 -4.23 -13.40 7.13
C PRO A 81 -4.97 -12.33 7.93
N SER A 82 -4.39 -11.86 9.04
CA SER A 82 -5.05 -10.84 9.87
C SER A 82 -5.20 -9.50 9.15
N LEU A 83 -4.19 -9.10 8.38
CA LEU A 83 -4.26 -7.87 7.60
C LEU A 83 -5.18 -8.04 6.40
N ILE A 84 -5.13 -9.17 5.73
CA ILE A 84 -6.04 -9.46 4.61
C ILE A 84 -7.48 -9.35 5.09
N ARG A 85 -7.79 -9.91 6.26
CA ARG A 85 -9.12 -9.82 6.86
C ARG A 85 -9.51 -8.37 7.14
N LEU A 86 -8.61 -7.58 7.71
CA LEU A 86 -8.86 -6.17 7.98
C LEU A 86 -9.17 -5.41 6.69
N LEU A 87 -8.36 -5.62 5.66
CA LEU A 87 -8.55 -4.95 4.37
C LEU A 87 -9.86 -5.35 3.72
N HIS A 88 -10.25 -6.61 3.85
CA HIS A 88 -11.52 -7.09 3.30
C HIS A 88 -12.71 -6.54 4.09
N THR A 89 -12.66 -6.63 5.42
CA THR A 89 -13.76 -6.20 6.30
C THR A 89 -14.05 -4.72 6.16
N THR A 90 -13.02 -3.90 5.98
CA THR A 90 -13.17 -2.45 5.82
C THR A 90 -13.54 -2.02 4.41
N GLY A 91 -13.57 -2.96 3.45
CA GLY A 91 -13.86 -2.63 2.06
C GLY A 91 -12.68 -2.07 1.29
N PHE A 92 -11.50 -2.08 1.88
CA PHE A 92 -10.29 -1.56 1.23
C PHE A 92 -9.99 -2.29 -0.07
N ASP A 93 -10.21 -3.60 -0.10
CA ASP A 93 -9.94 -4.43 -1.28
C ASP A 93 -10.92 -4.17 -2.43
N ARG A 94 -11.91 -3.34 -2.23
CA ARG A 94 -12.79 -2.84 -3.30
C ARG A 94 -12.28 -1.53 -3.89
N ILE A 95 -11.31 -0.91 -3.24
CA ILE A 95 -10.73 0.37 -3.69
C ILE A 95 -9.53 0.11 -4.58
N VAL A 96 -8.66 -0.81 -4.17
CA VAL A 96 -7.46 -1.21 -4.92
C VAL A 96 -7.27 -2.71 -4.85
N PRO A 97 -6.53 -3.31 -5.81
CA PRO A 97 -6.21 -4.72 -5.75
C PRO A 97 -5.37 -5.06 -4.53
N VAL A 98 -5.73 -6.14 -3.85
CA VAL A 98 -4.95 -6.73 -2.76
C VAL A 98 -4.64 -8.16 -3.19
N ARG A 99 -3.36 -8.50 -3.29
CA ARG A 99 -2.88 -9.80 -3.75
C ARG A 99 -1.90 -10.38 -2.75
N GLU A 100 -1.72 -11.69 -2.76
CA GLU A 100 -0.83 -12.35 -1.81
C GLU A 100 0.65 -12.20 -2.15
N THR A 101 0.98 -12.00 -3.42
CA THR A 101 2.37 -11.86 -3.84
C THR A 101 2.61 -10.55 -4.57
N ILE A 102 3.87 -10.13 -4.59
CA ILE A 102 4.28 -8.93 -5.32
C ILE A 102 3.99 -9.11 -6.82
N GLU A 103 4.29 -10.30 -7.37
CA GLU A 103 4.09 -10.60 -8.79
C GLU A 103 2.62 -10.45 -9.19
N GLU A 104 1.72 -10.98 -8.36
CA GLU A 104 0.29 -10.86 -8.62
C GLU A 104 -0.19 -9.42 -8.48
N ALA A 105 0.34 -8.68 -7.51
CA ALA A 105 -0.02 -7.28 -7.32
C ALA A 105 0.46 -6.41 -8.47
N VAL A 106 1.65 -6.68 -8.99
CA VAL A 106 2.18 -5.96 -10.17
C VAL A 106 1.27 -6.17 -11.37
N LEU A 107 0.82 -7.40 -11.60
CA LEU A 107 -0.08 -7.70 -12.71
C LEU A 107 -1.43 -6.98 -12.58
N ALA A 108 -1.89 -6.76 -11.36
CA ALA A 108 -3.16 -6.07 -11.09
C ALA A 108 -3.02 -4.55 -11.12
N LEU A 109 -1.82 -4.03 -10.99
CA LEU A 109 -1.55 -2.60 -10.86
C LEU A 109 -1.94 -1.86 -12.14
N GLY A 110 -2.82 -0.88 -11.97
CA GLY A 110 -3.29 -0.08 -13.11
C GLY A 110 -4.39 -0.73 -13.95
N ASP A 111 -4.82 -1.94 -13.59
CA ASP A 111 -5.93 -2.61 -14.27
C ASP A 111 -7.25 -2.18 -13.63
N PRO A 112 -8.13 -1.47 -14.34
CA PRO A 112 -9.38 -0.98 -13.75
C PRO A 112 -10.34 -2.11 -13.36
N ASP A 113 -10.16 -3.31 -13.90
CA ASP A 113 -11.02 -4.46 -13.62
C ASP A 113 -10.46 -5.37 -12.53
N ALA A 114 -9.33 -5.03 -11.92
CA ALA A 114 -8.63 -5.92 -10.99
C ALA A 114 -9.24 -5.95 -9.57
N VAL A 115 -10.17 -5.07 -9.21
CA VAL A 115 -10.82 -5.02 -7.90
C VAL A 115 -12.23 -5.59 -7.92
#